data_a87eb0cfdd18fa28149f103c9ba98b98
#
_entry.id   a87eb0cfdd18fa28149f103c9ba98b98
#
_cell.length_a   1.000
_cell.length_b   1.000
_cell.length_c   1.000
_cell.angle_alpha   90.00
_cell.angle_beta   90.00
_cell.angle_gamma   90.00
#
_symmetry.space_group_name_H-M   'P 1'
#
loop_
_entity.id
_entity.type
_entity.pdbx_description
1 polymer ?
#
loop_
_entity_poly.entity_id
_entity_poly.type
_entity_poly.pdbx_seq_one_letter_code
_entity_poly.pdbx_strand_id
1 'polypeptide(L)'
;MPFLPLDPFIAAQEGGPQLVRAASLTPARAIEGTDGVCGIVLAGTHHWGDGVFERVLRGPLLPVAHTPLIRYPLQWLCDAGVESAVLCANSATASLRAVLGNGSQMDIALDYFEDQQPRGPAGCARDAALMTSAHTFIVIEGTIIPTLDFDAMLAAHHAAGAVATVVVEFDRRRRGMVSGVRREPAGIYVFARSALESVAEHGYQDIKEGLLGRLNAAGKKVAMHEVRGLSAKVLDYSSYAAVSRWLVSRVIERPAFLTAYERVGEGLHHPSARVHPSARLVGPVLLGEGVSIGENAVVVGPASIGANSTLGADALVSRSFIWDDCVIGDGAIVDSSVLADRCIVVPGDRLRSVTQLPDHSSVPVRTADAALVSAPAAVTTAETQLVAERVRGGLAARVGGWTR
;
A
#
# COMPACT_ATOMS: atom_id res chain seq x y z
N MET A 1 15.82 2.70 8.64
CA MET A 1 15.30 1.74 9.65
C MET A 1 14.70 0.58 8.88
N PRO A 2 15.11 -0.66 9.12
CA PRO A 2 14.53 -1.78 8.42
C PRO A 2 13.04 -1.87 8.72
N PHE A 3 12.24 -2.19 7.72
CA PHE A 3 10.86 -2.59 7.93
C PHE A 3 10.84 -3.77 8.91
N LEU A 4 10.27 -3.58 10.08
CA LEU A 4 10.01 -4.72 10.95
C LEU A 4 9.04 -5.65 10.23
N PRO A 5 9.22 -6.98 10.38
CA PRO A 5 8.26 -7.93 9.84
C PRO A 5 6.87 -7.57 10.36
N LEU A 6 6.02 -7.20 9.43
CA LEU A 6 4.63 -6.87 9.73
C LEU A 6 3.89 -8.20 9.80
N ASP A 7 3.57 -8.64 10.98
CA ASP A 7 2.58 -9.70 11.16
C ASP A 7 1.19 -9.03 11.18
N PRO A 8 0.47 -8.98 10.07
CA PRO A 8 -0.79 -8.26 9.98
C PRO A 8 -1.92 -8.94 10.76
N PHE A 9 -1.67 -10.10 11.42
CA PHE A 9 -2.77 -10.98 11.80
C PHE A 9 -2.59 -11.76 13.10
N ILE A 10 -1.69 -11.38 14.02
CA ILE A 10 -1.62 -12.00 15.35
C ILE A 10 -2.40 -11.13 16.34
N ALA A 11 -3.41 -11.75 16.94
CA ALA A 11 -4.22 -11.20 18.01
C ALA A 11 -3.34 -10.76 19.19
N ALA A 12 -3.69 -9.61 19.76
CA ALA A 12 -3.13 -9.06 20.97
C ALA A 12 -3.07 -10.12 22.08
N GLN A 13 -1.89 -10.33 22.63
CA GLN A 13 -1.74 -10.77 24.01
C GLN A 13 -1.25 -9.58 24.82
N GLU A 14 -1.92 -9.39 25.93
CA GLU A 14 -1.77 -8.29 26.88
C GLU A 14 -0.35 -8.24 27.46
N GLY A 15 0.27 -7.06 27.37
CA GLY A 15 1.50 -6.71 28.05
C GLY A 15 1.73 -5.21 27.90
N GLY A 16 1.62 -4.48 29.01
CA GLY A 16 1.65 -3.03 29.05
C GLY A 16 2.94 -2.38 28.51
N PRO A 17 2.91 -1.06 28.21
CA PRO A 17 3.95 -0.39 27.47
C PRO A 17 5.16 -0.06 28.36
N GLN A 18 6.32 -0.61 28.03
CA GLN A 18 7.60 -0.04 28.46
C GLN A 18 8.03 1.05 27.47
N LEU A 19 8.14 2.27 27.96
CA LEU A 19 8.71 3.42 27.27
C LEU A 19 10.18 3.13 26.91
N VAL A 20 10.47 2.89 25.64
CA VAL A 20 11.83 2.88 25.10
C VAL A 20 12.14 4.26 24.53
N ARG A 21 13.16 4.90 25.13
CA ARG A 21 13.72 6.20 24.75
C ARG A 21 14.05 6.24 23.26
N ALA A 22 13.82 7.40 22.65
CA ALA A 22 14.27 7.74 21.30
C ALA A 22 15.77 7.46 21.16
N ALA A 23 16.10 6.49 20.29
CA ALA A 23 17.48 6.27 19.86
C ALA A 23 17.77 7.21 18.70
N SER A 24 18.89 7.92 18.82
CA SER A 24 19.48 8.82 17.83
C SER A 24 19.59 8.15 16.45
N LEU A 25 19.31 8.92 15.41
CA LEU A 25 19.56 8.57 14.02
C LEU A 25 21.04 8.16 13.85
N THR A 26 21.29 6.88 13.76
CA THR A 26 22.56 6.33 13.31
C THR A 26 22.52 6.29 11.78
N PRO A 27 23.59 6.72 11.07
CA PRO A 27 23.60 6.62 9.62
C PRO A 27 23.42 5.17 9.18
N ALA A 28 22.73 4.98 8.06
CA ALA A 28 22.45 3.67 7.48
C ALA A 28 23.72 2.83 7.48
N ARG A 29 23.68 1.69 8.15
CA ARG A 29 24.76 0.72 8.18
C ARG A 29 24.82 0.12 6.78
N ALA A 30 25.91 0.32 6.06
CA ALA A 30 26.18 -0.45 4.85
C ALA A 30 26.13 -1.93 5.23
N ILE A 31 25.13 -2.63 4.73
CA ILE A 31 24.94 -4.06 5.01
C ILE A 31 25.89 -4.78 4.08
N GLU A 32 26.88 -5.48 4.63
CA GLU A 32 27.76 -6.35 3.86
C GLU A 32 26.91 -7.33 3.05
N GLY A 33 26.92 -7.20 1.71
CA GLY A 33 26.23 -8.14 0.82
C GLY A 33 25.26 -7.54 -0.21
N THR A 34 25.01 -6.23 -0.20
CA THR A 34 24.20 -5.58 -1.26
C THR A 34 25.02 -5.08 -2.45
N ASP A 35 26.34 -5.15 -2.37
CA ASP A 35 27.22 -4.85 -3.51
C ASP A 35 26.84 -5.76 -4.71
N GLY A 36 26.46 -5.13 -5.83
CA GLY A 36 26.01 -5.85 -7.01
C GLY A 36 24.57 -6.35 -6.99
N VAL A 37 23.75 -5.88 -6.05
CA VAL A 37 22.28 -6.09 -6.03
C VAL A 37 21.58 -4.90 -6.69
N CYS A 38 20.62 -5.18 -7.59
CA CYS A 38 19.77 -4.17 -8.21
C CYS A 38 18.30 -4.55 -8.06
N GLY A 39 17.45 -3.57 -7.75
CA GLY A 39 16.01 -3.74 -7.78
C GLY A 39 15.47 -3.74 -9.21
N ILE A 40 14.50 -4.57 -9.51
CA ILE A 40 13.69 -4.50 -10.73
C ILE A 40 12.22 -4.42 -10.29
N VAL A 41 11.60 -3.27 -10.49
CA VAL A 41 10.21 -3.05 -10.11
C VAL A 41 9.32 -3.15 -11.33
N LEU A 42 8.46 -4.16 -11.36
CA LEU A 42 7.51 -4.40 -12.43
C LEU A 42 6.30 -3.48 -12.25
N ALA A 43 6.34 -2.33 -12.86
CA ALA A 43 5.31 -1.29 -12.81
C ALA A 43 4.37 -1.29 -14.02
N GLY A 44 4.52 -2.26 -14.92
CA GLY A 44 3.64 -2.51 -16.03
C GLY A 44 2.26 -2.99 -15.55
N THR A 45 1.26 -2.77 -16.37
CA THR A 45 -0.13 -3.00 -16.00
C THR A 45 -0.47 -4.47 -15.83
N HIS A 46 -0.83 -4.90 -14.64
CA HIS A 46 -1.91 -5.86 -14.48
C HIS A 46 -3.23 -5.10 -14.71
N HIS A 47 -4.06 -5.61 -15.60
CA HIS A 47 -5.40 -5.08 -15.75
C HIS A 47 -6.17 -5.29 -14.44
N TRP A 48 -6.63 -4.19 -13.85
CA TRP A 48 -7.41 -4.17 -12.63
C TRP A 48 -8.86 -4.52 -12.93
N GLY A 49 -9.16 -5.76 -13.28
CA GLY A 49 -10.51 -6.21 -13.58
C GLY A 49 -11.25 -5.25 -14.53
N ASP A 50 -12.41 -4.73 -14.11
CA ASP A 50 -13.21 -3.79 -14.92
C ASP A 50 -12.67 -2.35 -14.95
N GLY A 51 -11.43 -2.13 -14.58
CA GLY A 51 -10.61 -0.97 -14.91
C GLY A 51 -11.08 0.41 -14.47
N VAL A 52 -11.89 0.54 -13.41
CA VAL A 52 -12.42 1.86 -13.02
C VAL A 52 -11.30 2.78 -12.55
N PHE A 53 -10.36 2.33 -11.71
CA PHE A 53 -9.20 3.15 -11.32
C PHE A 53 -8.21 3.37 -12.46
N GLU A 54 -8.07 2.43 -13.39
CA GLU A 54 -7.19 2.59 -14.56
C GLU A 54 -7.58 3.77 -15.45
N ARG A 55 -8.84 4.22 -15.38
CA ARG A 55 -9.30 5.43 -16.05
C ARG A 55 -8.74 6.71 -15.44
N VAL A 56 -8.39 6.65 -14.15
CA VAL A 56 -7.93 7.82 -13.38
C VAL A 56 -6.43 7.75 -13.13
N LEU A 57 -5.94 6.60 -12.66
CA LEU A 57 -4.54 6.44 -12.26
C LEU A 57 -4.04 5.01 -12.51
N ARG A 58 -2.77 4.86 -12.87
CA ARG A 58 -2.12 3.54 -12.99
C ARG A 58 -1.93 2.91 -11.62
N GLY A 59 -2.13 1.58 -11.51
CA GLY A 59 -2.07 0.85 -10.25
C GLY A 59 -0.88 1.19 -9.34
N PRO A 60 0.37 1.23 -9.84
CA PRO A 60 1.53 1.61 -9.04
C PRO A 60 1.51 3.05 -8.49
N LEU A 61 0.75 3.94 -9.09
CA LEU A 61 0.61 5.35 -8.66
C LEU A 61 -0.57 5.60 -7.72
N LEU A 62 -1.39 4.60 -7.45
CA LEU A 62 -2.53 4.74 -6.54
C LEU A 62 -2.08 5.27 -5.18
N PRO A 63 -2.72 6.31 -4.65
CA PRO A 63 -2.38 6.86 -3.35
C PRO A 63 -2.85 5.91 -2.24
N VAL A 64 -1.93 5.40 -1.45
CA VAL A 64 -2.23 4.63 -0.24
C VAL A 64 -1.61 5.37 0.93
N ALA A 65 -2.41 5.79 1.90
CA ALA A 65 -1.97 6.66 3.00
C ALA A 65 -1.18 7.89 2.50
N HIS A 66 -1.72 8.62 1.53
CA HIS A 66 -1.17 9.82 0.88
C HIS A 66 0.16 9.60 0.15
N THR A 67 0.54 8.36 -0.11
CA THR A 67 1.80 8.02 -0.77
C THR A 67 1.55 7.13 -1.97
N PRO A 68 2.13 7.39 -3.16
CA PRO A 68 2.03 6.49 -4.30
C PRO A 68 2.51 5.08 -3.94
N LEU A 69 1.71 4.08 -4.28
CA LEU A 69 1.94 2.67 -3.89
C LEU A 69 3.36 2.18 -4.23
N ILE A 70 3.87 2.56 -5.40
CA ILE A 70 5.23 2.16 -5.85
C ILE A 70 6.36 2.65 -4.95
N ARG A 71 6.15 3.70 -4.15
CA ARG A 71 7.17 4.18 -3.20
C ARG A 71 7.47 3.17 -2.10
N TYR A 72 6.52 2.32 -1.74
CA TYR A 72 6.73 1.33 -0.67
C TYR A 72 7.75 0.24 -1.03
N PRO A 73 7.65 -0.45 -2.19
CA PRO A 73 8.69 -1.38 -2.59
C PRO A 73 10.05 -0.70 -2.84
N LEU A 74 10.07 0.53 -3.36
CA LEU A 74 11.32 1.27 -3.54
C LEU A 74 11.97 1.62 -2.21
N GLN A 75 11.20 2.08 -1.22
CA GLN A 75 11.73 2.36 0.11
C GLN A 75 12.24 1.10 0.81
N TRP A 76 11.52 -0.03 0.64
CA TRP A 76 11.98 -1.31 1.19
C TRP A 76 13.34 -1.74 0.61
N LEU A 77 13.58 -1.53 -0.68
CA LEU A 77 14.88 -1.74 -1.31
C LEU A 77 15.93 -0.78 -0.75
N CYS A 78 15.61 0.50 -0.66
CA CYS A 78 16.50 1.53 -0.13
C CYS A 78 16.87 1.27 1.34
N ASP A 79 15.90 0.94 2.18
CA ASP A 79 16.11 0.62 3.61
C ASP A 79 17.06 -0.59 3.79
N ALA A 80 17.09 -1.48 2.82
CA ALA A 80 18.00 -2.62 2.76
C ALA A 80 19.39 -2.27 2.16
N GLY A 81 19.63 -1.03 1.79
CA GLY A 81 20.90 -0.58 1.21
C GLY A 81 21.07 -0.89 -0.29
N VAL A 82 19.99 -1.18 -1.01
CA VAL A 82 20.03 -1.32 -2.47
C VAL A 82 20.13 0.08 -3.08
N GLU A 83 21.23 0.34 -3.80
CA GLU A 83 21.55 1.68 -4.31
C GLU A 83 20.90 2.02 -5.65
N SER A 84 20.42 1.02 -6.39
CA SER A 84 19.83 1.24 -7.72
C SER A 84 18.66 0.31 -8.01
N ALA A 85 17.69 0.82 -8.78
CA ALA A 85 16.59 0.03 -9.28
C ALA A 85 16.19 0.44 -10.70
N VAL A 86 15.70 -0.52 -11.48
CA VAL A 86 15.12 -0.30 -12.81
C VAL A 86 13.60 -0.48 -12.71
N LEU A 87 12.87 0.57 -13.07
CA LEU A 87 11.41 0.51 -13.17
C LEU A 87 11.00 0.07 -14.56
N CYS A 88 10.37 -1.08 -14.63
CA CYS A 88 9.82 -1.62 -15.88
C CYS A 88 8.36 -1.16 -16.01
N ALA A 89 8.12 -0.24 -16.92
CA ALA A 89 6.79 0.27 -17.18
C ALA A 89 6.54 0.31 -18.70
N ASN A 90 5.30 0.08 -19.09
CA ASN A 90 4.87 0.24 -20.47
C ASN A 90 4.59 1.74 -20.74
N SER A 91 3.42 2.07 -21.21
CA SER A 91 2.97 3.46 -21.44
C SER A 91 2.90 4.36 -20.18
N ALA A 92 3.22 3.83 -19.00
CA ALA A 92 3.19 4.57 -17.73
C ALA A 92 4.54 5.23 -17.37
N THR A 93 5.60 5.03 -18.15
CA THR A 93 6.97 5.52 -17.85
C THR A 93 7.01 7.01 -17.59
N ALA A 94 6.34 7.82 -18.42
CA ALA A 94 6.31 9.27 -18.26
C ALA A 94 5.68 9.71 -16.92
N SER A 95 4.56 9.10 -16.54
CA SER A 95 3.87 9.40 -15.28
C SER A 95 4.68 8.96 -14.07
N LEU A 96 5.32 7.79 -14.13
CA LEU A 96 6.20 7.31 -13.07
C LEU A 96 7.42 8.23 -12.91
N ARG A 97 8.05 8.63 -14.01
CA ARG A 97 9.19 9.55 -14.01
C ARG A 97 8.81 10.93 -13.45
N ALA A 98 7.61 11.42 -13.74
CA ALA A 98 7.12 12.69 -13.21
C ALA A 98 6.96 12.65 -11.68
N VAL A 99 6.55 11.50 -11.12
CA VAL A 99 6.31 11.34 -9.68
C VAL A 99 7.57 10.96 -8.90
N LEU A 100 8.46 10.15 -9.48
CA LEU A 100 9.61 9.57 -8.77
C LEU A 100 10.95 10.22 -9.15
N GLY A 101 11.00 10.96 -10.28
CA GLY A 101 12.22 11.57 -10.78
C GLY A 101 13.30 10.53 -11.08
N ASN A 102 14.51 10.81 -10.65
CA ASN A 102 15.65 9.90 -10.71
C ASN A 102 15.88 9.13 -9.39
N GLY A 103 14.96 9.23 -8.43
CA GLY A 103 15.03 8.55 -7.14
C GLY A 103 15.88 9.25 -6.06
N SER A 104 16.51 10.39 -6.36
CA SER A 104 17.37 11.10 -5.40
C SER A 104 16.68 11.51 -4.10
N GLN A 105 15.36 11.66 -4.12
CA GLN A 105 14.57 11.94 -2.92
C GLN A 105 14.40 10.73 -1.98
N MET A 106 14.77 9.55 -2.44
CA MET A 106 14.65 8.29 -1.71
C MET A 106 16.02 7.60 -1.53
N ASP A 107 17.10 8.28 -1.85
CA ASP A 107 18.48 7.76 -1.80
C ASP A 107 18.69 6.46 -2.61
N ILE A 108 17.95 6.30 -3.73
CA ILE A 108 18.10 5.19 -4.67
C ILE A 108 18.15 5.72 -6.11
N ALA A 109 19.10 5.27 -6.90
CA ALA A 109 19.18 5.65 -8.32
C ALA A 109 18.13 4.90 -9.12
N LEU A 110 17.28 5.63 -9.86
CA LEU A 110 16.19 5.03 -10.65
C LEU A 110 16.46 5.17 -12.16
N ASP A 111 16.55 4.03 -12.82
CA ASP A 111 16.46 3.91 -14.27
C ASP A 111 15.08 3.44 -14.69
N TYR A 112 14.70 3.72 -15.93
CA TYR A 112 13.37 3.39 -16.46
C TYR A 112 13.53 2.60 -17.75
N PHE A 113 12.93 1.43 -17.77
CA PHE A 113 12.81 0.58 -18.94
C PHE A 113 11.37 0.62 -19.45
N GLU A 114 11.19 1.08 -20.67
CA GLU A 114 9.90 1.10 -21.35
C GLU A 114 9.80 -0.09 -22.30
N ASP A 115 8.95 -1.05 -21.95
CA ASP A 115 8.70 -2.22 -22.80
C ASP A 115 7.71 -1.84 -23.91
N GLN A 116 8.24 -1.51 -25.10
CA GLN A 116 7.44 -1.15 -26.27
C GLN A 116 6.67 -2.35 -26.84
N GLN A 117 7.14 -3.55 -26.61
CA GLN A 117 6.49 -4.81 -27.02
C GLN A 117 6.36 -5.70 -25.78
N PRO A 118 5.16 -5.78 -25.16
CA PRO A 118 5.00 -6.52 -23.92
C PRO A 118 5.45 -7.97 -24.02
N ARG A 119 6.64 -8.24 -23.47
CA ARG A 119 7.24 -9.58 -23.45
C ARG A 119 6.97 -10.34 -22.17
N GLY A 120 6.08 -9.81 -21.35
CA GLY A 120 5.74 -10.36 -20.05
C GLY A 120 6.78 -10.06 -18.97
N PRO A 121 6.47 -10.41 -17.72
CA PRO A 121 7.26 -9.99 -16.56
C PRO A 121 8.71 -10.54 -16.56
N ALA A 122 8.94 -11.75 -17.04
CA ALA A 122 10.29 -12.31 -17.13
C ALA A 122 11.09 -11.66 -18.27
N GLY A 123 10.47 -11.39 -19.42
CA GLY A 123 11.12 -10.69 -20.52
C GLY A 123 11.55 -9.28 -20.12
N CYS A 124 10.66 -8.57 -19.47
CA CYS A 124 10.91 -7.23 -18.94
C CYS A 124 12.04 -7.22 -17.90
N ALA A 125 12.03 -8.18 -16.97
CA ALA A 125 13.11 -8.32 -15.99
C ALA A 125 14.47 -8.63 -16.62
N ARG A 126 14.52 -9.46 -17.67
CA ARG A 126 15.74 -9.73 -18.44
C ARG A 126 16.28 -8.44 -19.05
N ASP A 127 15.46 -7.69 -19.73
CA ASP A 127 15.91 -6.49 -20.43
C ASP A 127 16.35 -5.39 -19.46
N ALA A 128 15.65 -5.24 -18.34
CA ALA A 128 16.09 -4.38 -17.26
C ALA A 128 17.45 -4.81 -16.69
N ALA A 129 17.67 -6.11 -16.52
CA ALA A 129 18.96 -6.63 -16.05
C ALA A 129 20.11 -6.34 -17.01
N LEU A 130 19.87 -6.22 -18.31
CA LEU A 130 20.90 -5.84 -19.30
C LEU A 130 21.33 -4.37 -19.20
N MET A 131 20.52 -3.51 -18.55
CA MET A 131 20.86 -2.08 -18.36
C MET A 131 21.88 -1.86 -17.24
N THR A 132 22.19 -2.85 -16.44
CA THR A 132 23.04 -2.74 -15.25
C THR A 132 24.10 -3.84 -15.20
N SER A 133 25.17 -3.63 -14.45
CA SER A 133 26.22 -4.62 -14.19
C SER A 133 25.96 -5.49 -12.96
N ALA A 134 24.86 -5.31 -12.25
CA ALA A 134 24.52 -6.09 -11.05
C ALA A 134 24.49 -7.59 -11.31
N HIS A 135 24.79 -8.39 -10.31
CA HIS A 135 24.83 -9.84 -10.40
C HIS A 135 23.60 -10.52 -9.79
N THR A 136 22.93 -9.85 -8.87
CA THR A 136 21.71 -10.30 -8.19
C THR A 136 20.61 -9.28 -8.37
N PHE A 137 19.42 -9.75 -8.65
CA PHE A 137 18.25 -8.91 -8.91
C PHE A 137 17.11 -9.24 -7.97
N ILE A 138 16.57 -8.22 -7.31
CA ILE A 138 15.32 -8.34 -6.57
C ILE A 138 14.20 -7.87 -7.48
N VAL A 139 13.42 -8.82 -8.01
CA VAL A 139 12.28 -8.53 -8.89
C VAL A 139 11.02 -8.47 -8.05
N ILE A 140 10.31 -7.35 -8.10
CA ILE A 140 9.10 -7.11 -7.31
C ILE A 140 7.99 -6.45 -8.14
N GLU A 141 6.76 -6.88 -7.94
CA GLU A 141 5.59 -6.23 -8.52
C GLU A 141 5.35 -4.86 -7.85
N GLY A 142 5.18 -3.79 -8.64
CA GLY A 142 5.06 -2.40 -8.16
C GLY A 142 3.77 -2.08 -7.38
N THR A 143 2.86 -3.05 -7.24
CA THR A 143 1.61 -2.95 -6.48
C THR A 143 1.65 -3.70 -5.15
N ILE A 144 2.85 -4.07 -4.69
CA ILE A 144 3.06 -4.81 -3.44
C ILE A 144 3.74 -3.91 -2.41
N ILE A 145 3.26 -3.95 -1.19
CA ILE A 145 3.95 -3.40 -0.02
C ILE A 145 4.67 -4.57 0.66
N PRO A 146 6.00 -4.66 0.55
CA PRO A 146 6.76 -5.76 1.15
C PRO A 146 6.66 -5.73 2.67
N THR A 147 6.49 -6.91 3.27
CA THR A 147 6.41 -7.06 4.74
C THR A 147 7.42 -8.07 5.28
N LEU A 148 8.33 -8.54 4.42
CA LEU A 148 9.34 -9.54 4.79
C LEU A 148 10.69 -8.88 5.12
N ASP A 149 11.51 -9.61 5.83
CA ASP A 149 12.89 -9.27 6.12
C ASP A 149 13.75 -9.50 4.86
N PHE A 150 14.30 -8.41 4.33
CA PHE A 150 15.13 -8.43 3.12
C PHE A 150 16.40 -9.25 3.32
N ASP A 151 17.10 -9.04 4.44
CA ASP A 151 18.38 -9.68 4.72
C ASP A 151 18.21 -11.19 4.89
N ALA A 152 17.18 -11.60 5.59
CA ALA A 152 16.84 -13.02 5.74
C ALA A 152 16.53 -13.69 4.41
N MET A 153 15.82 -12.99 3.51
CA MET A 153 15.51 -13.47 2.17
C MET A 153 16.78 -13.61 1.31
N LEU A 154 17.62 -12.58 1.29
CA LEU A 154 18.85 -12.56 0.49
C LEU A 154 19.87 -13.58 1.02
N ALA A 155 20.04 -13.67 2.33
CA ALA A 155 20.89 -14.68 2.98
C ALA A 155 20.41 -16.11 2.66
N ALA A 156 19.12 -16.38 2.67
CA ALA A 156 18.55 -17.67 2.31
C ALA A 156 18.82 -18.03 0.83
N HIS A 157 18.74 -17.04 -0.07
CA HIS A 157 19.08 -17.21 -1.49
C HIS A 157 20.54 -17.64 -1.67
N HIS A 158 21.47 -16.90 -1.04
CA HIS A 158 22.90 -17.19 -1.11
C HIS A 158 23.24 -18.54 -0.47
N ALA A 159 22.74 -18.80 0.74
CA ALA A 159 22.97 -20.06 1.43
C ALA A 159 22.45 -21.28 0.66
N ALA A 160 21.37 -21.10 -0.08
CA ALA A 160 20.87 -22.13 -0.98
C ALA A 160 21.75 -22.32 -2.20
N GLY A 161 22.62 -21.39 -2.59
CA GLY A 161 23.32 -21.41 -3.88
C GLY A 161 22.33 -21.49 -5.05
N ALA A 162 21.19 -20.83 -4.94
CA ALA A 162 20.12 -20.86 -5.91
C ALA A 162 20.35 -19.84 -7.02
N VAL A 163 19.92 -20.13 -8.25
CA VAL A 163 19.88 -19.12 -9.33
C VAL A 163 18.59 -18.33 -9.31
N ALA A 164 17.56 -18.85 -8.65
CA ALA A 164 16.29 -18.18 -8.42
C ALA A 164 15.74 -18.53 -7.05
N THR A 165 15.15 -17.56 -6.36
CA THR A 165 14.39 -17.77 -5.14
C THR A 165 13.02 -17.11 -5.28
N VAL A 166 11.98 -17.86 -5.00
CA VAL A 166 10.60 -17.38 -5.01
C VAL A 166 10.16 -17.15 -3.58
N VAL A 167 9.71 -15.94 -3.27
CA VAL A 167 9.03 -15.69 -2.00
C VAL A 167 7.64 -16.27 -2.07
N VAL A 168 7.28 -17.11 -1.11
CA VAL A 168 5.99 -17.82 -1.07
C VAL A 168 5.28 -17.51 0.22
N GLU A 169 4.04 -17.13 0.10
CA GLU A 169 3.16 -16.85 1.22
C GLU A 169 2.45 -18.11 1.69
N PHE A 170 2.28 -18.17 2.99
CA PHE A 170 1.70 -19.28 3.68
C PHE A 170 0.45 -18.85 4.46
N ASP A 171 -0.75 -19.21 3.99
CA ASP A 171 -1.98 -18.95 4.71
C ASP A 171 -2.46 -20.20 5.48
N ARG A 172 -2.45 -20.10 6.81
CA ARG A 172 -3.00 -21.13 7.73
C ARG A 172 -4.50 -21.07 7.93
N ARG A 173 -5.17 -20.00 7.51
CA ARG A 173 -6.55 -19.71 7.90
C ARG A 173 -7.61 -20.35 7.02
N ARG A 174 -7.27 -20.87 5.85
CA ARG A 174 -8.20 -21.63 5.01
C ARG A 174 -8.33 -23.09 5.48
N ARG A 175 -8.61 -23.29 6.74
CA ARG A 175 -8.82 -24.59 7.40
C ARG A 175 -10.27 -25.08 7.24
N GLY A 176 -10.89 -24.97 6.07
CA GLY A 176 -12.31 -25.26 5.98
C GLY A 176 -12.74 -26.25 4.90
N MET A 177 -12.02 -26.46 3.80
CA MET A 177 -12.56 -27.29 2.71
C MET A 177 -11.61 -28.16 1.88
N VAL A 178 -10.29 -28.04 2.00
CA VAL A 178 -9.36 -29.01 1.37
C VAL A 178 -8.11 -29.09 2.23
N SER A 179 -7.67 -30.31 2.56
CA SER A 179 -6.43 -30.60 3.27
C SER A 179 -5.23 -30.31 2.36
N GLY A 180 -4.82 -29.04 2.27
CA GLY A 180 -3.66 -28.61 1.50
C GLY A 180 -3.26 -27.19 1.88
N VAL A 181 -2.02 -27.06 2.35
CA VAL A 181 -1.42 -25.74 2.52
C VAL A 181 -1.25 -25.12 1.14
N ARG A 182 -1.98 -24.05 0.84
CA ARG A 182 -1.80 -23.32 -0.41
C ARG A 182 -0.59 -22.40 -0.26
N ARG A 183 0.40 -22.62 -1.10
CA ARG A 183 1.56 -21.75 -1.24
C ARG A 183 1.36 -20.90 -2.48
N GLU A 184 1.33 -19.58 -2.30
CA GLU A 184 1.18 -18.63 -3.41
C GLU A 184 2.42 -17.75 -3.52
N PRO A 185 2.96 -17.51 -4.73
CA PRO A 185 4.05 -16.56 -4.90
C PRO A 185 3.64 -15.16 -4.45
N ALA A 186 4.48 -14.57 -3.62
CA ALA A 186 4.26 -13.22 -3.09
C ALA A 186 4.38 -12.11 -4.14
N GLY A 187 4.91 -12.41 -5.34
CA GLY A 187 5.26 -11.42 -6.35
C GLY A 187 6.61 -10.76 -6.09
N ILE A 188 7.44 -11.41 -5.26
CA ILE A 188 8.81 -11.01 -4.95
C ILE A 188 9.72 -12.19 -5.26
N TYR A 189 10.82 -11.91 -5.98
CA TYR A 189 11.76 -12.92 -6.45
C TYR A 189 13.18 -12.42 -6.30
N VAL A 190 14.12 -13.34 -6.06
CA VAL A 190 15.56 -13.08 -6.17
C VAL A 190 16.10 -13.88 -7.35
N PHE A 191 16.77 -13.24 -8.28
CA PHE A 191 17.39 -13.88 -9.43
C PHE A 191 18.88 -13.57 -9.52
N ALA A 192 19.69 -14.59 -9.73
CA ALA A 192 21.03 -14.41 -10.26
C ALA A 192 20.96 -13.93 -11.72
N ARG A 193 21.94 -13.16 -12.18
CA ARG A 193 22.04 -12.70 -13.59
C ARG A 193 21.85 -13.83 -14.60
N SER A 194 22.50 -14.96 -14.37
CA SER A 194 22.42 -16.14 -15.27
C SER A 194 21.02 -16.72 -15.41
N ALA A 195 20.15 -16.51 -14.42
CA ALA A 195 18.73 -16.91 -14.53
C ALA A 195 17.98 -16.02 -15.50
N LEU A 196 18.16 -14.70 -15.42
CA LEU A 196 17.52 -13.74 -16.31
C LEU A 196 18.07 -13.82 -17.74
N GLU A 197 19.37 -14.02 -17.91
CA GLU A 197 20.00 -14.23 -19.22
C GLU A 197 19.47 -15.48 -19.95
N SER A 198 18.94 -16.47 -19.23
CA SER A 198 18.30 -17.65 -19.81
C SER A 198 16.89 -17.40 -20.37
N VAL A 199 16.32 -16.23 -20.14
CA VAL A 199 15.00 -15.85 -20.67
C VAL A 199 15.12 -15.60 -22.17
N ALA A 200 14.18 -16.16 -22.96
CA ALA A 200 14.18 -15.99 -24.41
C ALA A 200 14.05 -14.51 -24.83
N GLU A 201 14.71 -14.16 -25.94
CA GLU A 201 14.71 -12.78 -26.46
C GLU A 201 13.39 -12.34 -27.05
N HIS A 202 12.57 -13.27 -27.47
CA HIS A 202 11.31 -13.01 -28.17
C HIS A 202 10.15 -13.75 -27.53
N GLY A 203 8.94 -13.21 -27.76
CA GLY A 203 7.69 -13.78 -27.28
C GLY A 203 7.40 -13.45 -25.81
N TYR A 204 6.18 -13.72 -25.41
CA TYR A 204 5.72 -13.49 -24.04
C TYR A 204 6.40 -14.47 -23.06
N GLN A 205 6.98 -13.95 -21.99
CA GLN A 205 7.74 -14.70 -21.00
C GLN A 205 7.18 -14.43 -19.60
N ASP A 206 6.50 -15.42 -19.04
CA ASP A 206 6.01 -15.38 -17.65
C ASP A 206 7.10 -15.83 -16.67
N ILE A 207 7.09 -15.32 -15.45
CA ILE A 207 8.04 -15.75 -14.41
C ILE A 207 7.65 -17.13 -13.89
N LYS A 208 6.39 -17.31 -13.47
CA LYS A 208 5.94 -18.50 -12.73
C LYS A 208 5.88 -19.73 -13.64
N GLU A 209 5.17 -19.61 -14.74
CA GLU A 209 4.94 -20.74 -15.66
C GLU A 209 6.07 -20.91 -16.67
N GLY A 210 6.69 -19.80 -17.08
CA GLY A 210 7.76 -19.80 -18.08
C GLY A 210 9.16 -19.98 -17.48
N LEU A 211 9.69 -18.95 -16.82
CA LEU A 211 11.09 -18.91 -16.38
C LEU A 211 11.40 -19.98 -15.33
N LEU A 212 10.64 -20.02 -14.23
CA LEU A 212 10.92 -20.96 -13.13
C LEU A 212 10.82 -22.43 -13.60
N GLY A 213 9.83 -22.73 -14.45
CA GLY A 213 9.70 -24.07 -15.03
C GLY A 213 10.92 -24.47 -15.87
N ARG A 214 11.42 -23.57 -16.73
CA ARG A 214 12.62 -23.80 -17.55
C ARG A 214 13.89 -23.97 -16.73
N LEU A 215 14.09 -23.12 -15.70
CA LEU A 215 15.24 -23.24 -14.80
C LEU A 215 15.25 -24.62 -14.11
N ASN A 216 14.10 -25.05 -13.61
CA ASN A 216 13.97 -26.36 -12.97
C ASN A 216 14.22 -27.52 -13.97
N ALA A 217 13.67 -27.45 -15.18
CA ALA A 217 13.91 -28.46 -16.23
C ALA A 217 15.38 -28.50 -16.68
N ALA A 218 16.08 -27.36 -16.60
CA ALA A 218 17.53 -27.30 -16.88
C ALA A 218 18.40 -27.73 -15.68
N GLY A 219 17.81 -28.28 -14.62
CA GLY A 219 18.54 -28.72 -13.42
C GLY A 219 19.13 -27.57 -12.60
N LYS A 220 18.72 -26.33 -12.86
CA LYS A 220 19.15 -25.17 -12.06
C LYS A 220 18.40 -25.12 -10.73
N LYS A 221 19.11 -24.73 -9.67
CA LYS A 221 18.53 -24.71 -8.34
C LYS A 221 17.58 -23.52 -8.17
N VAL A 222 16.29 -23.82 -7.99
CA VAL A 222 15.25 -22.85 -7.63
C VAL A 222 14.87 -23.10 -6.17
N ALA A 223 15.03 -22.07 -5.33
CA ALA A 223 14.68 -22.12 -3.92
C ALA A 223 13.33 -21.44 -3.64
N MET A 224 12.74 -21.75 -2.50
CA MET A 224 11.58 -21.07 -1.97
C MET A 224 11.94 -20.44 -0.63
N HIS A 225 11.56 -19.18 -0.46
CA HIS A 225 11.63 -18.48 0.82
C HIS A 225 10.21 -18.33 1.35
N GLU A 226 9.88 -19.10 2.39
CA GLU A 226 8.52 -19.09 2.97
C GLU A 226 8.39 -17.96 3.97
N VAL A 227 7.38 -17.11 3.77
CA VAL A 227 7.01 -16.04 4.70
C VAL A 227 5.65 -16.34 5.33
N ARG A 228 5.55 -16.07 6.63
CA ARG A 228 4.28 -16.18 7.34
C ARG A 228 3.51 -14.87 7.17
N GLY A 229 2.27 -14.98 6.77
CA GLY A 229 1.42 -13.83 6.50
C GLY A 229 1.26 -13.57 5.00
N LEU A 230 0.43 -12.61 4.66
CA LEU A 230 0.19 -12.21 3.29
C LEU A 230 0.88 -10.86 3.04
N SER A 231 1.59 -10.71 1.93
CA SER A 231 2.05 -9.41 1.46
C SER A 231 0.84 -8.52 1.21
N ALA A 232 0.95 -7.24 1.55
CA ALA A 232 -0.10 -6.30 1.23
C ALA A 232 -0.08 -6.02 -0.28
N LYS A 233 -0.90 -6.77 -1.03
CA LYS A 233 -1.05 -6.64 -2.49
C LYS A 233 -2.29 -5.84 -2.81
N VAL A 234 -2.13 -4.92 -3.75
CA VAL A 234 -3.23 -4.16 -4.30
C VAL A 234 -3.52 -4.68 -5.71
N LEU A 235 -4.59 -5.50 -5.84
CA LEU A 235 -4.97 -6.19 -7.07
C LEU A 235 -6.31 -5.71 -7.62
N ASP A 236 -7.16 -5.17 -6.76
CA ASP A 236 -8.50 -4.68 -7.05
C ASP A 236 -8.94 -3.67 -5.99
N TYR A 237 -10.19 -3.22 -6.07
CA TYR A 237 -10.75 -2.27 -5.09
C TYR A 237 -10.83 -2.81 -3.67
N SER A 238 -11.19 -4.07 -3.53
CA SER A 238 -11.35 -4.69 -2.21
C SER A 238 -10.02 -4.76 -1.50
N SER A 239 -8.97 -5.18 -2.21
CA SER A 239 -7.60 -5.21 -1.71
C SER A 239 -7.05 -3.81 -1.48
N TYR A 240 -7.35 -2.82 -2.36
CA TYR A 240 -6.98 -1.43 -2.14
C TYR A 240 -7.56 -0.88 -0.83
N ALA A 241 -8.87 -1.04 -0.62
CA ALA A 241 -9.51 -0.56 0.61
C ALA A 241 -9.00 -1.28 1.86
N ALA A 242 -8.70 -2.58 1.76
CA ALA A 242 -8.16 -3.37 2.84
C ALA A 242 -6.71 -2.95 3.19
N VAL A 243 -5.85 -2.80 2.18
CA VAL A 243 -4.47 -2.34 2.34
C VAL A 243 -4.44 -0.92 2.87
N SER A 244 -5.31 -0.02 2.36
CA SER A 244 -5.40 1.35 2.84
C SER A 244 -5.80 1.42 4.32
N ARG A 245 -6.81 0.64 4.76
CA ARG A 245 -7.19 0.55 6.18
C ARG A 245 -6.03 0.10 7.05
N TRP A 246 -5.39 -0.98 6.65
CA TRP A 246 -4.25 -1.53 7.38
C TRP A 246 -3.09 -0.53 7.44
N LEU A 247 -2.76 0.11 6.31
CA LEU A 247 -1.60 0.99 6.23
C LEU A 247 -1.82 2.32 6.98
N VAL A 248 -3.01 2.92 6.91
CA VAL A 248 -3.34 4.12 7.67
C VAL A 248 -3.09 3.91 9.17
N SER A 249 -3.52 2.77 9.71
CA SER A 249 -3.25 2.45 11.12
C SER A 249 -1.75 2.30 11.43
N ARG A 250 -0.96 1.83 10.47
CA ARG A 250 0.50 1.63 10.63
C ARG A 250 1.32 2.89 10.43
N VAL A 251 0.99 3.67 9.39
CA VAL A 251 1.70 4.92 9.05
C VAL A 251 1.63 5.92 10.19
N ILE A 252 0.55 5.94 10.95
CA ILE A 252 0.42 6.78 12.14
C ILE A 252 1.45 6.43 13.20
N GLU A 253 1.82 5.17 13.32
CA GLU A 253 2.88 4.74 14.23
C GLU A 253 4.28 5.08 13.70
N ARG A 254 4.47 4.99 12.37
CA ARG A 254 5.77 5.16 11.69
C ARG A 254 5.60 5.90 10.35
N PRO A 255 5.61 7.23 10.35
CA PRO A 255 5.36 8.04 9.16
C PRO A 255 6.61 8.18 8.27
N ALA A 256 7.06 7.10 7.64
CA ALA A 256 8.29 7.12 6.83
C ALA A 256 8.26 8.15 5.68
N PHE A 257 7.09 8.32 5.02
CA PHE A 257 6.91 9.26 3.90
C PHE A 257 6.18 10.55 4.27
N LEU A 258 5.66 10.64 5.49
CA LEU A 258 4.83 11.76 5.96
C LEU A 258 5.62 12.62 6.96
N THR A 259 6.86 12.97 6.60
CA THR A 259 7.78 13.70 7.50
C THR A 259 7.30 15.10 7.85
N ALA A 260 6.45 15.72 7.02
CA ALA A 260 5.84 17.02 7.28
C ALA A 260 4.59 16.93 8.20
N TYR A 261 4.10 15.71 8.47
CA TYR A 261 2.88 15.53 9.27
C TYR A 261 3.18 15.48 10.76
N GLU A 262 2.26 16.02 11.52
CA GLU A 262 2.31 16.05 12.98
C GLU A 262 1.29 15.08 13.57
N ARG A 263 1.64 14.44 14.69
CA ARG A 263 0.71 13.58 15.42
C ARG A 263 -0.31 14.42 16.19
N VAL A 264 -1.59 14.21 15.88
CA VAL A 264 -2.72 14.86 16.57
C VAL A 264 -3.68 13.78 17.07
N GLY A 265 -3.67 13.51 18.36
CA GLY A 265 -4.43 12.40 18.97
C GLY A 265 -3.98 11.04 18.41
N GLU A 266 -4.91 10.29 17.85
CA GLU A 266 -4.66 8.99 17.20
C GLU A 266 -4.38 9.13 15.70
N GLY A 267 -4.27 10.36 15.16
CA GLY A 267 -4.05 10.63 13.74
C GLY A 267 -2.74 11.32 13.41
N LEU A 268 -2.50 11.53 12.11
CA LEU A 268 -1.44 12.38 11.55
C LEU A 268 -2.08 13.46 10.69
N HIS A 269 -1.76 14.72 10.96
CA HIS A 269 -2.28 15.86 10.22
C HIS A 269 -1.13 16.66 9.61
N HIS A 270 -1.31 17.09 8.37
CA HIS A 270 -0.43 18.09 7.81
C HIS A 270 -0.65 19.43 8.55
N PRO A 271 0.40 20.22 8.86
CA PRO A 271 0.27 21.47 9.65
C PRO A 271 -0.69 22.51 9.04
N SER A 272 -0.90 22.47 7.72
CA SER A 272 -1.84 23.34 7.02
C SER A 272 -3.31 22.87 7.09
N ALA A 273 -3.58 21.68 7.64
CA ALA A 273 -4.94 21.20 7.80
C ALA A 273 -5.71 22.03 8.83
N ARG A 274 -6.93 22.40 8.50
CA ARG A 274 -7.81 23.22 9.35
C ARG A 274 -8.97 22.38 9.82
N VAL A 275 -9.07 22.18 11.13
CA VAL A 275 -10.15 21.41 11.75
C VAL A 275 -10.97 22.33 12.63
N HIS A 276 -12.28 22.43 12.35
CA HIS A 276 -13.17 23.26 13.16
C HIS A 276 -13.18 22.73 14.61
N PRO A 277 -13.21 23.61 15.65
CA PRO A 277 -13.13 23.18 17.04
C PRO A 277 -14.25 22.23 17.49
N SER A 278 -15.41 22.27 16.85
CA SER A 278 -16.53 21.34 17.10
C SER A 278 -16.44 20.04 16.33
N ALA A 279 -15.54 19.93 15.34
CA ALA A 279 -15.35 18.70 14.57
C ALA A 279 -14.74 17.60 15.44
N ARG A 280 -15.01 16.35 15.10
CA ARG A 280 -14.53 15.18 15.84
C ARG A 280 -13.81 14.22 14.95
N LEU A 281 -12.58 13.90 15.32
CA LEU A 281 -11.75 12.88 14.69
C LEU A 281 -11.62 11.72 15.67
N VAL A 282 -11.98 10.51 15.24
CA VAL A 282 -12.03 9.32 16.09
C VAL A 282 -11.21 8.20 15.45
N GLY A 283 -10.23 7.70 16.17
CA GLY A 283 -9.31 6.66 15.70
C GLY A 283 -8.26 7.17 14.70
N PRO A 284 -7.61 6.26 13.97
CA PRO A 284 -6.52 6.62 13.06
C PRO A 284 -7.04 7.39 11.83
N VAL A 285 -6.76 8.70 11.79
CA VAL A 285 -7.16 9.60 10.71
C VAL A 285 -5.93 10.30 10.13
N LEU A 286 -5.80 10.29 8.80
CA LEU A 286 -4.81 11.08 8.07
C LEU A 286 -5.49 12.29 7.44
N LEU A 287 -4.97 13.50 7.70
CA LEU A 287 -5.40 14.73 7.03
C LEU A 287 -4.25 15.32 6.22
N GLY A 288 -4.46 15.44 4.91
CA GLY A 288 -3.50 15.97 3.94
C GLY A 288 -3.32 17.47 4.01
N GLU A 289 -2.43 17.98 3.17
CA GLU A 289 -2.15 19.40 3.03
C GLU A 289 -3.42 20.17 2.66
N GLY A 290 -3.66 21.33 3.30
CA GLY A 290 -4.78 22.21 2.96
C GLY A 290 -6.18 21.64 3.23
N VAL A 291 -6.30 20.47 3.86
CA VAL A 291 -7.61 19.90 4.23
C VAL A 291 -8.38 20.85 5.14
N SER A 292 -9.68 20.98 4.89
CA SER A 292 -10.60 21.76 5.73
C SER A 292 -11.75 20.91 6.25
N ILE A 293 -11.91 20.83 7.56
CA ILE A 293 -12.99 20.08 8.23
C ILE A 293 -13.95 21.08 8.87
N GLY A 294 -15.21 21.05 8.41
CA GLY A 294 -16.27 21.98 8.82
C GLY A 294 -16.83 21.74 10.21
N GLU A 295 -17.78 22.62 10.58
CA GLU A 295 -18.46 22.60 11.88
C GLU A 295 -19.18 21.29 12.12
N ASN A 296 -19.05 20.71 13.33
CA ASN A 296 -19.66 19.45 13.77
C ASN A 296 -19.39 18.25 12.85
N ALA A 297 -18.48 18.36 11.88
CA ALA A 297 -18.13 17.22 11.03
C ALA A 297 -17.48 16.10 11.85
N VAL A 298 -17.72 14.86 11.45
CA VAL A 298 -17.19 13.68 12.15
C VAL A 298 -16.40 12.82 11.18
N VAL A 299 -15.15 12.50 11.51
CA VAL A 299 -14.33 11.55 10.76
C VAL A 299 -14.00 10.37 11.66
N VAL A 300 -14.36 9.17 11.21
CA VAL A 300 -14.11 7.92 11.95
C VAL A 300 -13.11 7.08 11.15
N GLY A 301 -11.95 6.83 11.75
CA GLY A 301 -10.87 6.03 11.17
C GLY A 301 -11.11 4.51 11.19
N PRO A 302 -10.25 3.74 10.54
CA PRO A 302 -9.15 4.21 9.69
C PRO A 302 -9.64 4.97 8.46
N ALA A 303 -9.22 6.23 8.31
CA ALA A 303 -9.64 7.09 7.22
C ALA A 303 -8.48 8.00 6.75
N SER A 304 -8.47 8.36 5.49
CA SER A 304 -7.57 9.39 4.97
C SER A 304 -8.33 10.41 4.13
N ILE A 305 -7.99 11.67 4.32
CA ILE A 305 -8.53 12.80 3.56
C ILE A 305 -7.34 13.43 2.84
N GLY A 306 -7.33 13.34 1.52
CA GLY A 306 -6.26 13.84 0.65
C GLY A 306 -6.17 15.36 0.60
N ALA A 307 -5.09 15.85 -0.02
CA ALA A 307 -4.77 17.27 -0.03
C ALA A 307 -5.91 18.12 -0.62
N ASN A 308 -6.05 19.36 -0.12
CA ASN A 308 -7.02 20.36 -0.55
C ASN A 308 -8.49 19.93 -0.47
N SER A 309 -8.79 18.78 0.14
CA SER A 309 -10.17 18.30 0.26
C SER A 309 -10.92 19.01 1.39
N THR A 310 -12.22 19.21 1.20
CA THR A 310 -13.09 19.88 2.16
C THR A 310 -14.24 18.99 2.61
N LEU A 311 -14.50 19.01 3.92
CA LEU A 311 -15.70 18.43 4.53
C LEU A 311 -16.58 19.56 5.06
N GLY A 312 -17.83 19.60 4.57
CA GLY A 312 -18.83 20.56 5.01
C GLY A 312 -19.29 20.36 6.44
N ALA A 313 -20.14 21.27 6.90
CA ALA A 313 -20.72 21.19 8.24
C ALA A 313 -21.57 19.92 8.41
N ASP A 314 -21.54 19.32 9.59
CA ASP A 314 -22.28 18.08 9.93
C ASP A 314 -21.97 16.86 9.04
N ALA A 315 -20.98 16.92 8.17
CA ALA A 315 -20.59 15.80 7.33
C ALA A 315 -20.02 14.63 8.16
N LEU A 316 -20.29 13.40 7.71
CA LEU A 316 -19.76 12.17 8.33
C LEU A 316 -18.94 11.39 7.32
N VAL A 317 -17.66 11.23 7.59
CA VAL A 317 -16.76 10.33 6.85
C VAL A 317 -16.34 9.20 7.77
N SER A 318 -16.53 7.96 7.35
CA SER A 318 -16.23 6.77 8.15
C SER A 318 -15.49 5.73 7.32
N ARG A 319 -14.34 5.27 7.79
CA ARG A 319 -13.57 4.17 7.18
C ARG A 319 -13.38 4.32 5.66
N SER A 320 -13.19 5.56 5.21
CA SER A 320 -13.16 5.94 3.80
C SER A 320 -11.84 6.58 3.43
N PHE A 321 -11.48 6.45 2.16
CA PHE A 321 -10.23 6.96 1.60
C PHE A 321 -10.58 7.99 0.53
N ILE A 322 -10.43 9.25 0.89
CA ILE A 322 -10.71 10.40 0.04
C ILE A 322 -9.37 10.84 -0.53
N TRP A 323 -9.27 10.90 -1.86
CA TRP A 323 -8.08 11.41 -2.54
C TRP A 323 -8.09 12.93 -2.57
N ASP A 324 -7.24 13.54 -3.43
CA ASP A 324 -7.02 14.97 -3.40
C ASP A 324 -8.17 15.76 -4.05
N ASP A 325 -8.27 17.04 -3.67
CA ASP A 325 -9.19 18.04 -4.23
C ASP A 325 -10.68 17.65 -4.16
N CYS A 326 -11.09 16.82 -3.21
CA CYS A 326 -12.49 16.40 -3.06
C CYS A 326 -13.31 17.39 -2.24
N VAL A 327 -14.61 17.50 -2.57
CA VAL A 327 -15.58 18.31 -1.85
C VAL A 327 -16.70 17.42 -1.32
N ILE A 328 -16.86 17.39 0.00
CA ILE A 328 -17.94 16.65 0.67
C ILE A 328 -18.86 17.68 1.29
N GLY A 329 -20.09 17.78 0.77
CA GLY A 329 -21.08 18.77 1.13
C GLY A 329 -21.62 18.62 2.54
N ASP A 330 -22.31 19.67 3.02
CA ASP A 330 -22.89 19.72 4.36
C ASP A 330 -23.84 18.54 4.61
N GLY A 331 -23.71 17.90 5.76
CA GLY A 331 -24.54 16.77 6.16
C GLY A 331 -24.38 15.51 5.32
N ALA A 332 -23.46 15.47 4.35
CA ALA A 332 -23.21 14.28 3.54
C ALA A 332 -22.58 13.14 4.36
N ILE A 333 -22.87 11.92 3.98
CA ILE A 333 -22.36 10.70 4.64
C ILE A 333 -21.55 9.89 3.65
N VAL A 334 -20.28 9.66 3.96
CA VAL A 334 -19.37 8.79 3.18
C VAL A 334 -18.87 7.68 4.10
N ASP A 335 -19.34 6.45 3.86
CA ASP A 335 -18.99 5.28 4.69
C ASP A 335 -18.36 4.17 3.86
N SER A 336 -17.23 3.65 4.32
CA SER A 336 -16.52 2.50 3.71
C SER A 336 -16.28 2.65 2.20
N SER A 337 -16.00 3.87 1.75
CA SER A 337 -15.94 4.25 0.35
C SER A 337 -14.57 4.80 -0.04
N VAL A 338 -14.30 4.80 -1.34
CA VAL A 338 -13.12 5.45 -1.93
C VAL A 338 -13.60 6.52 -2.91
N LEU A 339 -13.10 7.74 -2.73
CA LEU A 339 -13.35 8.84 -3.67
C LEU A 339 -12.04 9.18 -4.37
N ALA A 340 -12.04 9.10 -5.71
CA ALA A 340 -10.91 9.54 -6.52
C ALA A 340 -10.76 11.07 -6.49
N ASP A 341 -9.65 11.58 -7.04
CA ASP A 341 -9.39 13.02 -7.06
C ASP A 341 -10.56 13.82 -7.63
N ARG A 342 -10.82 14.98 -7.06
CA ARG A 342 -11.83 15.95 -7.52
C ARG A 342 -13.26 15.44 -7.50
N CYS A 343 -13.56 14.41 -6.70
CA CYS A 343 -14.94 13.99 -6.49
C CYS A 343 -15.73 15.02 -5.68
N ILE A 344 -16.99 15.21 -6.06
CA ILE A 344 -17.93 16.08 -5.37
C ILE A 344 -19.08 15.21 -4.84
N VAL A 345 -19.30 15.27 -3.52
CA VAL A 345 -20.46 14.69 -2.85
C VAL A 345 -21.37 15.83 -2.48
N VAL A 346 -22.58 15.85 -3.03
CA VAL A 346 -23.52 16.96 -2.79
C VAL A 346 -24.04 16.98 -1.34
N PRO A 347 -24.48 18.13 -0.82
CA PRO A 347 -25.01 18.21 0.54
C PRO A 347 -26.12 17.19 0.81
N GLY A 348 -26.03 16.52 1.95
CA GLY A 348 -27.01 15.52 2.40
C GLY A 348 -26.95 14.16 1.71
N ASP A 349 -26.09 13.99 0.70
CA ASP A 349 -25.96 12.72 -0.03
C ASP A 349 -25.31 11.61 0.82
N ARG A 350 -25.52 10.36 0.40
CA ARG A 350 -25.08 9.20 1.16
C ARG A 350 -24.39 8.19 0.25
N LEU A 351 -23.08 8.11 0.38
CA LEU A 351 -22.26 7.11 -0.29
C LEU A 351 -21.87 6.00 0.70
N ARG A 352 -22.13 4.76 0.33
CA ARG A 352 -21.80 3.63 1.17
C ARG A 352 -21.24 2.47 0.35
N SER A 353 -20.04 2.02 0.72
CA SER A 353 -19.35 0.90 0.07
C SER A 353 -19.26 1.07 -1.45
N VAL A 354 -18.87 2.25 -1.90
CA VAL A 354 -18.70 2.59 -3.32
C VAL A 354 -17.30 3.15 -3.59
N THR A 355 -16.87 3.01 -4.84
CA THR A 355 -15.79 3.81 -5.39
C THR A 355 -16.40 4.82 -6.35
N GLN A 356 -16.18 6.09 -6.09
CA GLN A 356 -16.67 7.17 -6.92
C GLN A 356 -15.53 7.82 -7.70
N LEU A 357 -15.80 8.10 -8.98
CA LEU A 357 -14.91 8.82 -9.88
C LEU A 357 -15.38 10.26 -10.08
N PRO A 358 -14.52 11.16 -10.62
CA PRO A 358 -14.86 12.56 -10.84
C PRO A 358 -16.04 12.79 -11.79
N ASP A 359 -16.30 11.86 -12.69
CA ASP A 359 -17.43 11.89 -13.63
C ASP A 359 -18.76 11.43 -13.02
N HIS A 360 -18.83 11.34 -11.69
CA HIS A 360 -19.94 10.80 -10.91
C HIS A 360 -20.28 9.32 -11.19
N SER A 361 -19.47 8.62 -11.97
CA SER A 361 -19.61 7.17 -12.09
C SER A 361 -19.21 6.51 -10.76
N SER A 362 -20.04 5.61 -10.26
CA SER A 362 -19.77 4.86 -9.04
C SER A 362 -19.81 3.37 -9.30
N VAL A 363 -18.90 2.65 -8.66
CA VAL A 363 -18.86 1.17 -8.70
C VAL A 363 -18.97 0.65 -7.28
N PRO A 364 -19.90 -0.30 -7.03
CA PRO A 364 -20.01 -0.91 -5.72
C PRO A 364 -18.72 -1.65 -5.34
N VAL A 365 -18.23 -1.43 -4.12
CA VAL A 365 -17.17 -2.24 -3.55
C VAL A 365 -17.75 -3.63 -3.28
N ARG A 366 -17.37 -4.62 -4.06
CA ARG A 366 -17.79 -6.00 -3.82
C ARG A 366 -17.12 -6.50 -2.53
N THR A 367 -17.92 -6.76 -1.52
CA THR A 367 -17.47 -7.29 -0.21
C THR A 367 -17.18 -8.79 -0.24
N ALA A 368 -17.30 -9.44 -1.39
CA ALA A 368 -17.24 -10.90 -1.50
C ALA A 368 -15.90 -11.53 -1.09
N ASP A 369 -14.80 -10.77 -1.10
CA ASP A 369 -13.45 -11.26 -0.75
C ASP A 369 -12.86 -10.64 0.52
N ALA A 370 -13.67 -10.01 1.37
CA ALA A 370 -13.25 -9.55 2.71
C ALA A 370 -12.77 -10.70 3.63
N ALA A 371 -12.89 -11.95 3.17
CA ALA A 371 -12.34 -13.12 3.85
C ALA A 371 -10.80 -13.24 3.73
N LEU A 372 -10.16 -12.48 2.85
CA LEU A 372 -8.70 -12.51 2.67
C LEU A 372 -7.94 -11.59 3.62
N VAL A 373 -8.63 -10.64 4.24
CA VAL A 373 -8.05 -9.74 5.24
C VAL A 373 -8.92 -9.78 6.48
N SER A 374 -8.67 -10.73 7.39
CA SER A 374 -9.28 -10.69 8.72
C SER A 374 -8.66 -9.53 9.50
N ALA A 375 -9.19 -8.33 9.28
CA ALA A 375 -9.07 -7.29 10.28
C ALA A 375 -9.68 -7.75 11.61
N PRO A 376 -9.19 -7.32 12.77
CA PRO A 376 -9.93 -7.49 14.02
C PRO A 376 -11.35 -6.96 13.81
N ALA A 377 -12.33 -7.63 14.39
CA ALA A 377 -13.77 -7.47 14.16
C ALA A 377 -14.15 -6.03 13.78
N ALA A 378 -14.59 -5.88 12.54
CA ALA A 378 -15.04 -4.58 12.06
C ALA A 378 -16.22 -4.13 12.91
N VAL A 379 -16.10 -2.96 13.52
CA VAL A 379 -17.24 -2.24 14.11
C VAL A 379 -18.32 -2.19 13.04
N THR A 380 -19.47 -2.77 13.30
CA THR A 380 -20.56 -2.85 12.31
C THR A 380 -21.07 -1.46 11.94
N THR A 381 -21.71 -1.31 10.79
CA THR A 381 -22.28 -0.02 10.35
C THR A 381 -23.24 0.57 11.39
N ALA A 382 -23.94 -0.29 12.14
CA ALA A 382 -24.81 0.11 13.24
C ALA A 382 -24.00 0.70 14.41
N GLU A 383 -22.83 0.12 14.73
CA GLU A 383 -21.94 0.63 15.76
C GLU A 383 -21.31 1.97 15.36
N THR A 384 -20.98 2.16 14.09
CA THR A 384 -20.47 3.46 13.59
C THR A 384 -21.53 4.56 13.67
N GLN A 385 -22.79 4.23 13.32
CA GLN A 385 -23.91 5.16 13.52
C GLN A 385 -24.17 5.43 15.00
N LEU A 386 -24.12 4.40 15.85
CA LEU A 386 -24.27 4.55 17.30
C LEU A 386 -23.17 5.38 17.92
N VAL A 387 -21.93 5.25 17.46
CA VAL A 387 -20.81 6.09 17.89
C VAL A 387 -21.01 7.52 17.43
N ALA A 388 -21.39 7.74 16.17
CA ALA A 388 -21.70 9.06 15.64
C ALA A 388 -22.89 9.73 16.37
N GLU A 389 -23.96 8.96 16.65
CA GLU A 389 -25.13 9.42 17.40
C GLU A 389 -24.80 9.67 18.88
N ARG A 390 -24.03 8.79 19.55
CA ARG A 390 -23.54 9.04 20.92
C ARG A 390 -22.64 10.25 21.00
N VAL A 391 -21.79 10.46 19.99
CA VAL A 391 -20.93 11.62 19.89
C VAL A 391 -21.75 12.89 19.69
N ARG A 392 -22.82 12.85 18.87
CA ARG A 392 -23.78 13.96 18.67
C ARG A 392 -24.72 14.17 19.88
N GLY A 393 -25.25 13.09 20.45
CA GLY A 393 -26.16 13.12 21.58
C GLY A 393 -25.52 13.57 22.89
N GLY A 394 -24.22 13.28 23.10
CA GLY A 394 -23.46 13.76 24.26
C GLY A 394 -23.28 15.29 24.28
N LEU A 395 -23.46 15.98 23.15
CA LEU A 395 -23.49 17.45 23.09
C LEU A 395 -24.84 18.02 23.54
N ALA A 396 -25.94 17.40 23.14
CA ALA A 396 -27.27 17.86 23.52
C ALA A 396 -27.49 17.80 25.05
N ALA A 397 -26.90 16.80 25.72
CA ALA A 397 -27.00 16.65 27.17
C ALA A 397 -26.13 17.64 27.97
N ARG A 398 -25.09 18.24 27.35
CA ARG A 398 -24.23 19.24 28.03
C ARG A 398 -24.67 20.69 27.83
N VAL A 399 -25.49 20.98 26.83
CA VAL A 399 -26.01 22.33 26.58
C VAL A 399 -27.31 22.60 27.38
N GLY A 400 -28.02 21.54 27.82
CA GLY A 400 -29.24 21.65 28.62
C GLY A 400 -29.06 21.88 30.12
N GLY A 401 -27.82 21.95 30.62
CA GLY A 401 -27.50 22.02 32.06
C GLY A 401 -27.19 23.39 32.64
N TRP A 402 -27.32 24.47 31.89
CA TRP A 402 -27.01 25.84 32.36
C TRP A 402 -28.19 26.82 32.16
N THR A 403 -29.34 26.48 32.69
CA THR A 403 -30.38 27.46 33.00
C THR A 403 -31.11 26.99 34.25
N ARG A 404 -30.57 27.41 35.42
CA ARG A 404 -31.26 27.86 36.61
C ARG A 404 -30.26 28.45 37.59
#